data_d14a29086154acaae471b201c5e25bac
#
_entry.id   d14a29086154acaae471b201c5e25bac
#
_cell.length_a   1.000
_cell.length_b   1.000
_cell.length_c   1.000
_cell.angle_alpha   90.00
_cell.angle_beta   90.00
_cell.angle_gamma   90.00
#
_symmetry.space_group_name_H-M   'P 1'
#
loop_
_entity.id
_entity.type
_entity.pdbx_description
1 polymer ?
#
loop_
_entity_poly.entity_id
_entity_poly.type
_entity_poly.pdbx_seq_one_letter_code
_entity_poly.pdbx_strand_id
1 'polypeptide(L)'
;VISHLAGADEPAHPKNGRQLEAFLDVRLRLHQGQACLANSSAIFLGPEYHFDMVRPGVALYGLGPVPGQPNPMAQVVRLQGKIAQVRDVDTPQTVGYGATHQVEGPGRIATVAVGYADGYLRSLSNKGTGYIGDTPVPLVGRVSMDLITLDVTSIPAHLCLPGAFVDLIGPNNPVERVAEDAGTIGYEILTGLGRRYTRVYVGGAGGTSGAGGA
;
A
#
# COMPACT_ATOMS: atom_id res chain seq x y z
N VAL A 1 -29.68 11.19 -3.61
CA VAL A 1 -29.63 9.97 -4.42
C VAL A 1 -28.18 9.55 -4.57
N ILE A 2 -27.86 8.29 -4.28
CA ILE A 2 -26.49 7.75 -4.37
C ILE A 2 -26.51 6.49 -5.22
N SER A 3 -25.51 6.35 -6.11
CA SER A 3 -25.17 5.09 -6.77
C SER A 3 -23.65 4.90 -6.84
N HIS A 4 -23.19 3.82 -7.45
CA HIS A 4 -21.78 3.49 -7.55
C HIS A 4 -21.44 2.91 -8.92
N LEU A 5 -20.40 3.46 -9.57
CA LEU A 5 -19.92 2.94 -10.85
C LEU A 5 -19.11 1.67 -10.64
N ALA A 6 -19.38 0.67 -11.46
CA ALA A 6 -18.74 -0.65 -11.35
C ALA A 6 -17.45 -0.79 -12.18
N GLY A 7 -17.16 0.16 -13.07
CA GLY A 7 -16.03 0.09 -14.00
C GLY A 7 -15.35 1.44 -14.20
N ALA A 8 -15.40 2.33 -13.19
CA ALA A 8 -14.83 3.68 -13.30
C ALA A 8 -13.29 3.69 -13.39
N ASP A 9 -12.64 2.64 -12.94
CA ASP A 9 -11.21 2.38 -13.06
C ASP A 9 -10.77 2.01 -14.48
N GLU A 10 -11.74 1.65 -15.34
CA GLU A 10 -11.57 1.45 -16.78
C GLU A 10 -12.31 2.56 -17.56
N PRO A 11 -11.68 3.71 -17.87
CA PRO A 11 -12.39 4.87 -18.44
C PRO A 11 -13.19 4.60 -19.71
N ALA A 12 -12.69 3.70 -20.57
CA ALA A 12 -13.36 3.33 -21.83
C ALA A 12 -14.45 2.25 -21.66
N HIS A 13 -14.68 1.76 -20.44
CA HIS A 13 -15.66 0.69 -20.23
C HIS A 13 -17.09 1.19 -20.50
N PRO A 14 -17.86 0.55 -21.43
CA PRO A 14 -19.15 1.06 -21.88
C PRO A 14 -20.24 1.06 -20.80
N LYS A 15 -20.01 0.35 -19.68
CA LYS A 15 -20.89 0.33 -18.52
C LYS A 15 -20.93 1.69 -17.81
N ASN A 16 -19.87 2.50 -17.88
CA ASN A 16 -19.84 3.81 -17.25
C ASN A 16 -20.94 4.74 -17.80
N GLY A 17 -21.03 4.87 -19.13
CA GLY A 17 -22.09 5.65 -19.79
C GLY A 17 -23.49 5.11 -19.49
N ARG A 18 -23.68 3.78 -19.60
CA ARG A 18 -24.98 3.15 -19.28
C ARG A 18 -25.42 3.38 -17.83
N GLN A 19 -24.48 3.34 -16.88
CA GLN A 19 -24.80 3.64 -15.48
C GLN A 19 -25.11 5.11 -15.27
N LEU A 20 -24.44 6.02 -15.97
CA LEU A 20 -24.75 7.46 -15.94
C LEU A 20 -26.18 7.72 -16.47
N GLU A 21 -26.54 7.16 -17.63
CA GLU A 21 -27.89 7.29 -18.20
C GLU A 21 -28.98 6.78 -17.24
N ALA A 22 -28.76 5.58 -16.67
CA ALA A 22 -29.70 5.00 -15.71
C ALA A 22 -29.82 5.87 -14.42
N PHE A 23 -28.71 6.44 -13.97
CA PHE A 23 -28.71 7.32 -12.80
C PHE A 23 -29.46 8.63 -13.06
N LEU A 24 -29.32 9.22 -14.25
CA LEU A 24 -30.06 10.39 -14.69
C LEU A 24 -31.56 10.13 -14.74
N ASP A 25 -31.98 9.00 -15.29
CA ASP A 25 -33.39 8.59 -15.34
C ASP A 25 -34.03 8.46 -13.94
N VAL A 26 -33.30 7.81 -13.02
CA VAL A 26 -33.76 7.68 -11.62
C VAL A 26 -33.84 9.06 -10.94
N ARG A 27 -32.84 9.95 -11.17
CA ARG A 27 -32.80 11.29 -10.60
C ARG A 27 -34.01 12.12 -11.04
N LEU A 28 -34.44 12.02 -12.29
CA LEU A 28 -35.60 12.71 -12.82
C LEU A 28 -36.91 12.27 -12.15
N ARG A 29 -36.99 11.02 -11.70
CA ARG A 29 -38.17 10.45 -11.04
C ARG A 29 -38.21 10.72 -9.54
N LEU A 30 -37.02 10.89 -8.92
CA LEU A 30 -36.90 11.17 -7.48
C LEU A 30 -36.83 12.69 -7.27
N HIS A 31 -37.93 13.26 -6.78
CA HIS A 31 -38.02 14.70 -6.51
C HIS A 31 -37.12 15.10 -5.33
N GLN A 32 -36.21 16.03 -5.60
CA GLN A 32 -35.40 16.81 -4.67
C GLN A 32 -34.41 16.00 -3.78
N GLY A 33 -33.15 16.38 -3.85
CA GLY A 33 -32.05 15.90 -3.03
C GLY A 33 -30.74 15.94 -3.78
N GLN A 34 -29.67 15.98 -3.04
CA GLN A 34 -28.31 15.92 -3.61
C GLN A 34 -28.07 14.57 -4.31
N ALA A 35 -27.39 14.62 -5.43
CA ALA A 35 -27.00 13.46 -6.22
C ALA A 35 -25.49 13.18 -6.10
N CYS A 36 -25.12 11.92 -5.98
CA CYS A 36 -23.75 11.50 -5.83
C CYS A 36 -23.50 10.19 -6.57
N LEU A 37 -22.67 10.22 -7.61
CA LEU A 37 -22.31 9.03 -8.39
C LEU A 37 -20.81 8.72 -8.32
N ALA A 38 -19.94 9.73 -8.44
CA ALA A 38 -18.52 9.56 -8.56
C ALA A 38 -17.84 9.02 -7.29
N ASN A 39 -17.12 7.90 -7.42
CA ASN A 39 -16.06 7.45 -6.53
C ASN A 39 -14.72 8.07 -6.96
N SER A 40 -13.59 7.65 -6.36
CA SER A 40 -12.25 8.17 -6.70
C SER A 40 -11.95 8.12 -8.19
N SER A 41 -12.18 7.00 -8.86
CA SER A 41 -11.90 6.82 -10.28
C SER A 41 -12.86 7.65 -11.15
N ALA A 42 -14.12 7.67 -10.80
CA ALA A 42 -15.14 8.42 -11.55
C ALA A 42 -14.96 9.94 -11.50
N ILE A 43 -14.27 10.48 -10.51
CA ILE A 43 -13.87 11.90 -10.49
C ILE A 43 -13.03 12.26 -11.71
N PHE A 44 -12.25 11.30 -12.22
CA PHE A 44 -11.36 11.49 -13.36
C PHE A 44 -11.96 11.07 -14.71
N LEU A 45 -13.20 10.55 -14.73
CA LEU A 45 -13.92 10.26 -15.98
C LEU A 45 -14.44 11.53 -16.67
N GLY A 46 -14.88 12.52 -15.88
CA GLY A 46 -15.41 13.78 -16.39
C GLY A 46 -16.41 14.43 -15.45
N PRO A 47 -16.66 15.73 -15.64
CA PRO A 47 -17.54 16.51 -14.75
C PRO A 47 -19.01 16.02 -14.76
N GLU A 48 -19.45 15.35 -15.82
CA GLU A 48 -20.80 14.79 -15.95
C GLU A 48 -21.09 13.70 -14.90
N TYR A 49 -20.06 13.09 -14.29
CA TYR A 49 -20.21 12.10 -13.22
C TYR A 49 -20.23 12.72 -11.83
N HIS A 50 -19.86 14.00 -11.65
CA HIS A 50 -19.66 14.60 -10.33
C HIS A 50 -20.97 14.88 -9.59
N PHE A 51 -21.99 15.39 -10.30
CA PHE A 51 -23.24 15.88 -9.73
C PHE A 51 -23.02 16.90 -8.60
N ASP A 52 -23.78 16.76 -7.51
CA ASP A 52 -23.73 17.70 -6.38
C ASP A 52 -22.61 17.33 -5.39
N MET A 53 -22.17 16.08 -5.39
CA MET A 53 -21.18 15.56 -4.44
C MET A 53 -20.40 14.40 -5.04
N VAL A 54 -19.09 14.35 -4.74
CA VAL A 54 -18.20 13.25 -5.08
C VAL A 54 -17.74 12.53 -3.80
N ARG A 55 -17.32 11.26 -3.94
CA ARG A 55 -16.84 10.43 -2.84
C ARG A 55 -15.40 9.99 -3.08
N PRO A 56 -14.40 10.88 -2.91
CA PRO A 56 -13.00 10.47 -2.98
C PRO A 56 -12.68 9.57 -1.77
N GLY A 57 -12.30 8.33 -2.05
CA GLY A 57 -11.83 7.38 -1.05
C GLY A 57 -10.32 7.19 -1.21
N VAL A 58 -9.93 6.22 -2.01
CA VAL A 58 -8.53 5.82 -2.20
C VAL A 58 -7.65 6.95 -2.72
N ALA A 59 -8.17 7.86 -3.53
CA ALA A 59 -7.43 9.04 -4.01
C ALA A 59 -6.93 9.93 -2.86
N LEU A 60 -7.67 10.05 -1.75
CA LEU A 60 -7.22 10.80 -0.57
C LEU A 60 -6.02 10.16 0.12
N TYR A 61 -5.79 8.87 -0.10
CA TYR A 61 -4.65 8.14 0.43
C TYR A 61 -3.48 8.04 -0.56
N GLY A 62 -3.57 8.76 -1.67
CA GLY A 62 -2.49 8.88 -2.64
C GLY A 62 -2.40 7.77 -3.68
N LEU A 63 -3.40 6.89 -3.77
CA LEU A 63 -3.43 5.87 -4.81
C LEU A 63 -3.95 6.42 -6.13
N GLY A 64 -3.37 5.94 -7.23
CA GLY A 64 -3.80 6.26 -8.59
C GLY A 64 -5.24 5.82 -8.84
N PRO A 65 -6.13 6.73 -9.26
CA PRO A 65 -7.54 6.42 -9.49
C PRO A 65 -7.77 5.55 -10.73
N VAL A 66 -6.83 5.53 -11.67
CA VAL A 66 -6.93 4.78 -12.92
C VAL A 66 -5.68 3.91 -13.10
N PRO A 67 -5.81 2.57 -13.03
CA PRO A 67 -4.69 1.66 -13.22
C PRO A 67 -3.98 1.87 -14.57
N GLY A 68 -2.66 1.74 -14.58
CA GLY A 68 -1.86 1.86 -15.80
C GLY A 68 -1.68 3.29 -16.34
N GLN A 69 -2.24 4.31 -15.67
CA GLN A 69 -2.00 5.71 -15.98
C GLN A 69 -1.08 6.36 -14.93
N PRO A 70 -0.38 7.46 -15.28
CA PRO A 70 0.38 8.23 -14.30
C PRO A 70 -0.53 8.64 -13.13
N ASN A 71 -0.08 8.38 -11.90
CA ASN A 71 -0.83 8.72 -10.70
C ASN A 71 -0.81 10.25 -10.49
N PRO A 72 -1.95 10.96 -10.54
CA PRO A 72 -2.01 12.39 -10.30
C PRO A 72 -2.00 12.76 -8.79
N MET A 73 -2.08 11.75 -7.92
CA MET A 73 -2.16 11.95 -6.47
C MET A 73 -0.78 11.95 -5.83
N ALA A 74 -0.61 12.76 -4.78
CA ALA A 74 0.58 12.69 -3.95
C ALA A 74 0.50 11.48 -3.02
N GLN A 75 1.61 10.77 -2.84
CA GLN A 75 1.70 9.69 -1.87
C GLN A 75 1.57 10.24 -0.44
N VAL A 76 0.68 9.65 0.35
CA VAL A 76 0.39 10.08 1.73
C VAL A 76 0.74 9.04 2.77
N VAL A 77 0.85 7.77 2.39
CA VAL A 77 1.09 6.67 3.32
C VAL A 77 2.55 6.24 3.23
N ARG A 78 3.20 6.14 4.39
CA ARG A 78 4.51 5.51 4.55
C ARG A 78 4.41 4.44 5.63
N LEU A 79 4.81 3.22 5.31
CA LEU A 79 4.88 2.12 6.25
C LEU A 79 6.33 1.74 6.48
N GLN A 80 6.75 1.76 7.74
CA GLN A 80 8.12 1.44 8.13
C GLN A 80 8.13 0.29 9.12
N GLY A 81 9.05 -0.66 8.93
CA GLY A 81 9.38 -1.69 9.90
C GLY A 81 10.76 -1.43 10.52
N LYS A 82 10.91 -1.74 11.81
CA LYS A 82 12.22 -1.68 12.48
C LYS A 82 12.98 -2.98 12.29
N ILE A 83 14.26 -2.88 11.97
CA ILE A 83 15.18 -4.01 12.01
C ILE A 83 15.35 -4.45 13.47
N ALA A 84 14.97 -5.69 13.77
CA ALA A 84 15.15 -6.29 15.09
C ALA A 84 16.54 -6.93 15.22
N GLN A 85 17.03 -7.53 14.13
CA GLN A 85 18.30 -8.24 14.09
C GLN A 85 18.87 -8.22 12.67
N VAL A 86 20.20 -8.21 12.55
CA VAL A 86 20.91 -8.53 11.32
C VAL A 86 21.83 -9.71 11.62
N ARG A 87 21.84 -10.69 10.74
CA ARG A 87 22.67 -11.89 10.85
C ARG A 87 23.52 -12.07 9.61
N ASP A 88 24.80 -12.27 9.80
CA ASP A 88 25.70 -12.71 8.76
C ASP A 88 25.47 -14.21 8.50
N VAL A 89 25.48 -14.58 7.24
CA VAL A 89 25.35 -15.97 6.76
C VAL A 89 26.59 -16.26 5.93
N ASP A 90 27.45 -17.10 6.44
CA ASP A 90 28.76 -17.47 5.84
C ASP A 90 28.75 -18.81 5.10
N THR A 91 27.74 -19.62 5.37
CA THR A 91 27.55 -20.96 4.76
C THR A 91 26.12 -21.07 4.21
N PRO A 92 25.86 -21.95 3.24
CA PRO A 92 24.51 -22.16 2.71
C PRO A 92 23.51 -22.47 3.82
N GLN A 93 22.48 -21.66 3.93
CA GLN A 93 21.42 -21.79 4.94
C GLN A 93 20.06 -21.42 4.34
N THR A 94 19.00 -22.00 4.90
CA THR A 94 17.63 -21.67 4.53
C THR A 94 17.04 -20.60 5.45
N VAL A 95 16.12 -19.79 4.90
CA VAL A 95 15.47 -18.68 5.60
C VAL A 95 13.98 -18.93 5.73
N GLY A 96 13.48 -18.73 6.96
CA GLY A 96 12.05 -18.70 7.28
C GLY A 96 11.36 -20.06 7.30
N TYR A 97 10.06 -20.04 7.57
CA TYR A 97 9.22 -21.23 7.63
C TYR A 97 9.17 -21.99 6.30
N GLY A 98 9.34 -23.30 6.38
CA GLY A 98 9.31 -24.19 5.22
C GLY A 98 10.55 -24.09 4.33
N ALA A 99 11.60 -23.39 4.80
CA ALA A 99 12.91 -23.32 4.09
C ALA A 99 12.74 -22.91 2.61
N THR A 100 11.86 -21.93 2.33
CA THR A 100 11.47 -21.58 0.95
C THR A 100 12.45 -20.68 0.25
N HIS A 101 13.45 -20.17 0.95
CA HIS A 101 14.56 -19.40 0.40
C HIS A 101 15.89 -19.98 0.89
N GLN A 102 16.84 -20.14 -0.01
CA GLN A 102 18.18 -20.58 0.31
C GLN A 102 19.17 -19.45 0.03
N VAL A 103 20.02 -19.15 1.01
CA VAL A 103 21.17 -18.27 0.85
C VAL A 103 22.35 -19.14 0.45
N GLU A 104 22.87 -18.95 -0.74
CA GLU A 104 23.89 -19.84 -1.33
C GLU A 104 25.34 -19.55 -0.86
N GLY A 105 25.59 -18.34 -0.37
CA GLY A 105 26.94 -17.91 0.00
C GLY A 105 26.93 -16.78 1.02
N PRO A 106 28.07 -16.13 1.22
CA PRO A 106 28.16 -15.04 2.18
C PRO A 106 27.12 -13.96 1.92
N GLY A 107 26.31 -13.66 2.93
CA GLY A 107 25.22 -12.69 2.84
C GLY A 107 24.79 -12.19 4.20
N ARG A 108 23.88 -11.24 4.22
CA ARG A 108 23.29 -10.69 5.45
C ARG A 108 21.78 -10.67 5.36
N ILE A 109 21.16 -11.20 6.39
CA ILE A 109 19.71 -11.25 6.50
C ILE A 109 19.28 -10.37 7.67
N ALA A 110 18.42 -9.40 7.38
CA ALA A 110 17.75 -8.58 8.40
C ALA A 110 16.40 -9.19 8.75
N THR A 111 16.11 -9.29 10.04
CA THR A 111 14.79 -9.60 10.57
C THR A 111 14.10 -8.29 10.94
N VAL A 112 12.92 -8.04 10.41
CA VAL A 112 12.15 -6.80 10.60
C VAL A 112 10.86 -7.11 11.34
N ALA A 113 10.53 -6.28 12.34
CA ALA A 113 9.37 -6.44 13.21
C ALA A 113 8.08 -5.97 12.51
N VAL A 114 7.63 -6.72 11.53
CA VAL A 114 6.37 -6.59 10.79
C VAL A 114 5.97 -7.96 10.27
N GLY A 115 4.69 -8.30 10.34
CA GLY A 115 4.18 -9.55 9.81
C GLY A 115 2.71 -9.48 9.42
N TYR A 116 2.08 -10.65 9.14
CA TYR A 116 0.69 -10.65 8.69
C TYR A 116 -0.30 -10.26 9.79
N ALA A 117 0.05 -10.35 11.09
CA ALA A 117 -0.78 -9.85 12.17
C ALA A 117 -0.83 -8.30 12.20
N ASP A 118 0.09 -7.64 11.50
CA ASP A 118 0.12 -6.20 11.31
C ASP A 118 -0.62 -5.76 10.03
N GLY A 119 -1.04 -6.74 9.20
CA GLY A 119 -1.65 -6.49 7.90
C GLY A 119 -0.67 -6.52 6.72
N TYR A 120 0.60 -6.94 6.96
CA TYR A 120 1.54 -7.17 5.87
C TYR A 120 1.32 -8.57 5.28
N LEU A 121 0.75 -8.63 4.08
CA LEU A 121 0.14 -9.84 3.53
C LEU A 121 1.14 -11.01 3.38
N ARG A 122 0.69 -12.22 3.74
CA ARG A 122 1.50 -13.44 3.62
C ARG A 122 1.82 -13.79 2.16
N SER A 123 1.03 -13.34 1.20
CA SER A 123 1.27 -13.52 -0.23
C SER A 123 2.51 -12.78 -0.75
N LEU A 124 3.04 -11.81 0.03
CA LEU A 124 4.32 -11.13 -0.26
C LEU A 124 5.55 -11.99 0.03
N SER A 125 5.39 -13.22 0.54
CA SER A 125 6.50 -14.16 0.79
C SER A 125 7.33 -14.39 -0.47
N ASN A 126 8.65 -14.17 -0.42
CA ASN A 126 9.61 -14.24 -1.53
C ASN A 126 9.29 -13.33 -2.73
N LYS A 127 8.41 -12.34 -2.57
CA LYS A 127 8.01 -11.42 -3.65
C LYS A 127 8.14 -9.95 -3.25
N GLY A 128 7.83 -9.64 -1.99
CA GLY A 128 7.85 -8.27 -1.50
C GLY A 128 9.26 -7.66 -1.53
N THR A 129 9.29 -6.34 -1.53
CA THR A 129 10.53 -5.55 -1.48
C THR A 129 10.40 -4.50 -0.39
N GLY A 130 11.46 -4.31 0.41
CA GLY A 130 11.62 -3.15 1.27
C GLY A 130 12.68 -2.21 0.70
N TYR A 131 12.82 -1.03 1.30
CA TYR A 131 13.87 -0.07 0.93
C TYR A 131 14.60 0.43 2.17
N ILE A 132 15.92 0.49 2.09
CA ILE A 132 16.79 1.16 3.05
C ILE A 132 17.43 2.34 2.32
N GLY A 133 17.01 3.57 2.65
CA GLY A 133 17.25 4.70 1.78
C GLY A 133 16.62 4.46 0.40
N ASP A 134 17.42 4.62 -0.66
CA ASP A 134 16.97 4.38 -2.05
C ASP A 134 17.31 2.97 -2.57
N THR A 135 17.88 2.13 -1.72
CA THR A 135 18.32 0.78 -2.13
C THR A 135 17.24 -0.25 -1.83
N PRO A 136 16.75 -1.00 -2.84
CA PRO A 136 15.80 -2.08 -2.64
C PRO A 136 16.45 -3.27 -1.93
N VAL A 137 15.70 -3.87 -1.02
CA VAL A 137 16.06 -5.08 -0.29
C VAL A 137 14.94 -6.10 -0.44
N PRO A 138 15.18 -7.25 -1.09
CA PRO A 138 14.14 -8.22 -1.35
C PRO A 138 13.72 -8.94 -0.07
N LEU A 139 12.42 -9.24 0.05
CA LEU A 139 11.88 -10.12 1.06
C LEU A 139 12.22 -11.57 0.70
N VAL A 140 12.92 -12.24 1.59
CA VAL A 140 13.36 -13.62 1.44
C VAL A 140 12.71 -14.51 2.51
N GLY A 141 12.22 -15.67 2.10
CA GLY A 141 11.45 -16.55 2.95
C GLY A 141 9.98 -16.14 3.11
N ARG A 142 9.29 -16.81 4.03
CA ARG A 142 7.86 -16.58 4.26
C ARG A 142 7.63 -15.46 5.26
N VAL A 143 6.65 -14.59 4.96
CA VAL A 143 6.09 -13.65 5.94
C VAL A 143 5.51 -14.47 7.10
N SER A 144 5.94 -14.19 8.32
CA SER A 144 5.42 -14.79 9.54
C SER A 144 4.37 -13.90 10.22
N MET A 145 3.90 -14.29 11.39
CA MET A 145 2.90 -13.51 12.13
C MET A 145 3.39 -12.10 12.46
N ASP A 146 4.62 -11.99 12.94
CA ASP A 146 5.16 -10.77 13.53
C ASP A 146 6.45 -10.29 12.86
N LEU A 147 7.03 -11.09 11.96
CA LEU A 147 8.37 -10.86 11.41
C LEU A 147 8.41 -11.14 9.90
N ILE A 148 9.25 -10.37 9.21
CA ILE A 148 9.72 -10.66 7.86
C ILE A 148 11.24 -10.69 7.84
N THR A 149 11.80 -11.32 6.83
CA THR A 149 13.24 -11.37 6.59
C THR A 149 13.57 -10.73 5.24
N LEU A 150 14.63 -9.92 5.22
CA LEU A 150 15.08 -9.20 4.03
C LEU A 150 16.56 -9.53 3.77
N ASP A 151 16.91 -9.73 2.51
CA ASP A 151 18.31 -9.78 2.11
C ASP A 151 18.89 -8.37 2.04
N VAL A 152 19.82 -8.08 2.93
CA VAL A 152 20.50 -6.79 3.06
C VAL A 152 22.00 -6.88 2.75
N THR A 153 22.38 -7.90 1.99
CA THR A 153 23.78 -8.16 1.63
C THR A 153 24.44 -6.96 0.94
N SER A 154 23.70 -6.28 0.06
CA SER A 154 24.17 -5.11 -0.69
C SER A 154 24.20 -3.80 0.12
N ILE A 155 23.60 -3.76 1.32
CA ILE A 155 23.50 -2.54 2.12
C ILE A 155 24.76 -2.34 2.96
N PRO A 156 25.33 -1.13 3.03
CA PRO A 156 26.41 -0.81 3.98
C PRO A 156 26.02 -1.15 5.42
N ALA A 157 26.92 -1.80 6.18
CA ALA A 157 26.59 -2.31 7.52
C ALA A 157 26.07 -1.23 8.47
N HIS A 158 26.60 -0.02 8.39
CA HIS A 158 26.20 1.10 9.26
C HIS A 158 24.78 1.62 9.01
N LEU A 159 24.17 1.31 7.83
CA LEU A 159 22.78 1.65 7.50
C LEU A 159 21.79 0.55 7.88
N CYS A 160 22.28 -0.63 8.23
CA CYS A 160 21.47 -1.81 8.50
C CYS A 160 21.74 -2.33 9.92
N LEU A 161 21.44 -1.50 10.91
CA LEU A 161 21.62 -1.83 12.32
C LEU A 161 20.25 -2.13 12.99
N PRO A 162 20.23 -2.92 14.08
CA PRO A 162 19.04 -3.04 14.91
C PRO A 162 18.50 -1.67 15.31
N GLY A 163 17.19 -1.47 15.14
CA GLY A 163 16.52 -0.18 15.36
C GLY A 163 16.42 0.71 14.10
N ALA A 164 17.20 0.47 13.06
CA ALA A 164 17.05 1.17 11.78
C ALA A 164 15.71 0.83 11.11
N PHE A 165 15.21 1.74 10.28
CA PHE A 165 13.94 1.58 9.59
C PHE A 165 14.12 1.07 8.16
N VAL A 166 13.17 0.24 7.74
CA VAL A 166 12.98 -0.20 6.37
C VAL A 166 11.64 0.32 5.90
N ASP A 167 11.59 0.99 4.74
CA ASP A 167 10.36 1.38 4.09
C ASP A 167 9.74 0.16 3.39
N LEU A 168 8.58 -0.25 3.84
CA LEU A 168 7.77 -1.31 3.22
C LEU A 168 6.73 -0.73 2.26
N ILE A 169 6.27 0.48 2.57
CA ILE A 169 5.53 1.37 1.67
C ILE A 169 6.20 2.74 1.80
N GLY A 170 6.53 3.37 0.70
CA GLY A 170 7.22 4.65 0.72
C GLY A 170 7.46 5.21 -0.68
N PRO A 171 8.23 6.29 -0.81
CA PRO A 171 8.46 6.95 -2.10
C PRO A 171 8.99 6.01 -3.19
N ASN A 172 9.84 5.05 -2.81
CA ASN A 172 10.45 4.08 -3.72
C ASN A 172 9.64 2.77 -3.84
N ASN A 173 8.62 2.58 -2.99
CA ASN A 173 7.76 1.40 -2.98
C ASN A 173 6.30 1.81 -2.76
N PRO A 174 5.62 2.34 -3.79
CA PRO A 174 4.25 2.80 -3.67
C PRO A 174 3.29 1.63 -3.36
N VAL A 175 2.13 1.97 -2.80
CA VAL A 175 1.10 0.98 -2.39
C VAL A 175 0.69 0.07 -3.56
N GLU A 176 0.61 0.63 -4.76
CA GLU A 176 0.25 -0.08 -5.98
C GLU A 176 1.24 -1.21 -6.28
N ARG A 177 2.55 -0.94 -6.12
CA ARG A 177 3.59 -1.94 -6.31
C ARG A 177 3.48 -3.07 -5.28
N VAL A 178 3.26 -2.73 -4.01
CA VAL A 178 3.07 -3.72 -2.95
C VAL A 178 1.82 -4.56 -3.21
N ALA A 179 0.75 -3.96 -3.72
CA ALA A 179 -0.48 -4.66 -4.08
C ALA A 179 -0.25 -5.62 -5.25
N GLU A 180 0.47 -5.19 -6.29
CA GLU A 180 0.85 -6.03 -7.43
C GLU A 180 1.66 -7.25 -6.99
N ASP A 181 2.70 -7.05 -6.18
CA ASP A 181 3.53 -8.13 -5.64
C ASP A 181 2.72 -9.10 -4.77
N ALA A 182 1.71 -8.60 -4.06
CA ALA A 182 0.80 -9.40 -3.25
C ALA A 182 -0.32 -10.10 -4.04
N GLY A 183 -0.55 -9.72 -5.30
CA GLY A 183 -1.64 -10.23 -6.13
C GLY A 183 -3.01 -9.68 -5.71
N THR A 184 -3.08 -8.42 -5.29
CA THR A 184 -4.30 -7.74 -4.84
C THR A 184 -4.34 -6.28 -5.30
N ILE A 185 -5.17 -5.46 -4.67
CA ILE A 185 -5.36 -4.03 -4.96
C ILE A 185 -4.95 -3.16 -3.76
N GLY A 186 -4.56 -1.92 -4.03
CA GLY A 186 -4.10 -0.99 -2.99
C GLY A 186 -5.12 -0.73 -1.87
N TYR A 187 -6.41 -0.88 -2.15
CA TYR A 187 -7.48 -0.80 -1.14
C TYR A 187 -7.31 -1.85 -0.04
N GLU A 188 -7.04 -3.11 -0.41
CA GLU A 188 -6.85 -4.20 0.55
C GLU A 188 -5.58 -3.96 1.38
N ILE A 189 -4.49 -3.55 0.74
CA ILE A 189 -3.25 -3.20 1.45
C ILE A 189 -3.52 -2.16 2.54
N LEU A 190 -4.15 -1.02 2.19
CA LEU A 190 -4.37 0.07 3.13
C LEU A 190 -5.37 -0.27 4.24
N THR A 191 -6.47 -0.95 3.90
CA THR A 191 -7.49 -1.34 4.87
C THR A 191 -7.04 -2.48 5.77
N GLY A 192 -6.07 -3.29 5.31
CA GLY A 192 -5.46 -4.37 6.07
C GLY A 192 -4.48 -3.91 7.15
N LEU A 193 -3.96 -2.67 7.06
CA LEU A 193 -3.00 -2.16 8.05
C LEU A 193 -3.62 -2.09 9.44
N GLY A 194 -3.08 -2.90 10.35
CA GLY A 194 -3.59 -3.10 11.70
C GLY A 194 -3.35 -1.92 12.66
N ARG A 195 -3.85 -2.07 13.89
CA ARG A 195 -3.68 -1.08 14.95
C ARG A 195 -2.35 -1.23 15.72
N ARG A 196 -1.57 -2.25 15.44
CA ARG A 196 -0.26 -2.50 16.07
C ARG A 196 0.82 -1.50 15.64
N TYR A 197 0.62 -0.81 14.51
CA TYR A 197 1.51 0.26 14.07
C TYR A 197 1.29 1.54 14.88
N THR A 198 2.38 2.17 15.32
CA THR A 198 2.35 3.56 15.79
C THR A 198 2.11 4.47 14.60
N ARG A 199 1.04 5.28 14.64
CA ARG A 199 0.71 6.22 13.58
C ARG A 199 1.26 7.60 13.91
N VAL A 200 2.05 8.14 12.97
CA VAL A 200 2.59 9.50 13.05
C VAL A 200 2.00 10.30 11.90
N TYR A 201 1.35 11.41 12.21
CA TYR A 201 0.79 12.33 11.23
C TYR A 201 1.76 13.49 11.02
N VAL A 202 2.09 13.74 9.75
CA VAL A 202 3.02 14.81 9.36
C VAL A 202 2.34 15.82 8.45
N GLY A 203 2.78 17.10 8.46
CA GLY A 203 2.30 18.12 7.52
C GLY A 203 0.94 18.76 7.83
N GLY A 204 0.37 18.56 9.01
CA GLY A 204 -0.82 19.30 9.45
C GLY A 204 -0.52 20.76 9.75
N ALA A 205 -1.44 21.69 9.46
CA ALA A 205 -1.36 23.10 9.83
C ALA A 205 -1.47 23.29 11.36
N GLY A 206 -0.52 22.77 12.11
CA GLY A 206 -0.51 22.72 13.57
C GLY A 206 0.44 21.64 14.07
N GLY A 207 1.63 21.54 13.46
CA GLY A 207 2.61 20.52 13.80
C GLY A 207 3.05 20.57 15.24
N THR A 208 2.47 19.74 16.09
CA THR A 208 3.12 19.22 17.28
C THR A 208 3.30 17.72 17.04
N SER A 209 4.55 17.28 16.99
CA SER A 209 4.93 15.88 17.03
C SER A 209 4.42 15.28 18.34
N GLY A 210 3.20 14.77 18.33
CA GLY A 210 2.64 13.99 19.43
C GLY A 210 3.24 12.60 19.42
N ALA A 211 4.35 12.40 20.08
CA ALA A 211 4.77 11.11 20.56
C ALA A 211 3.78 10.69 21.66
N GLY A 212 2.68 10.04 21.28
CA GLY A 212 1.76 9.40 22.21
C GLY A 212 2.36 8.07 22.65
N GLY A 213 3.01 8.09 23.81
CA GLY A 213 3.34 6.87 24.53
C GLY A 213 2.09 6.31 25.22
N ALA A 214 1.93 5.03 25.14
CA ALA A 214 1.51 4.01 26.11
C ALA A 214 1.18 2.75 25.34
#